data_9d19616191bcbd759717ffe6cb4ba43d
#
_entry.id   9d19616191bcbd759717ffe6cb4ba43d
#
_cell.length_a   1.000
_cell.length_b   1.000
_cell.length_c   1.000
_cell.angle_alpha   90.00
_cell.angle_beta   90.00
_cell.angle_gamma   90.00
#
_symmetry.space_group_name_H-M   'P 1'
#
loop_
_entity.id
_entity.type
_entity.pdbx_description
1 polymer ?
#
loop_
_entity_poly.entity_id
_entity_poly.type
_entity_poly.pdbx_seq_one_letter_code
_entity_poly.pdbx_strand_id
1 'polypeptide(L)'
;MPPQSPSPAAKKKSQLELDPRKSLGLRIKELRVEHGFTQEELSDRSGMFRTYMSRVESGQANPTLTMLYQIAGAFGIDVRELLAPPATHHPERVRSVAMVSRGRVNR
;
A
#
# COMPACT_ATOMS: atom_id res chain seq x y z
N MET A 1 -30.08 7.37 -18.27
CA MET A 1 -29.84 7.08 -17.79
C MET A 1 -29.30 6.76 -17.30
N PRO A 2 -29.04 6.96 -17.00
CA PRO A 2 -28.45 6.62 -16.44
C PRO A 2 -27.98 6.02 -15.89
N PRO A 3 -27.86 5.96 -15.78
CA PRO A 3 -27.42 5.33 -15.19
C PRO A 3 -26.82 4.86 -14.68
N GLN A 4 -26.69 4.90 -14.65
CA GLN A 4 -26.24 4.44 -14.14
C GLN A 4 -25.65 4.06 -13.56
N SER A 5 -25.48 4.19 -13.65
CA SER A 5 -24.98 3.78 -13.14
C SER A 5 -24.69 3.34 -12.41
N PRO A 6 -24.76 3.56 -12.17
CA PRO A 6 -24.51 3.23 -11.11
C PRO A 6 -24.42 2.24 -10.66
N SER A 7 -25.15 2.10 -10.49
CA SER A 7 -25.31 0.88 -10.16
C SER A 7 -24.20 0.08 -10.28
N PRO A 8 -23.70 0.01 -11.26
CA PRO A 8 -22.60 -0.85 -11.44
C PRO A 8 -21.68 -0.67 -10.31
N ALA A 9 -21.61 0.48 -9.88
CA ALA A 9 -20.76 0.73 -8.80
C ALA A 9 -20.99 -0.23 -7.70
N ALA A 10 -22.16 -0.49 -7.48
CA ALA A 10 -22.47 -1.34 -6.40
C ALA A 10 -21.70 -2.58 -6.47
N LYS A 11 -21.64 -3.12 -7.57
CA LYS A 11 -21.01 -4.32 -7.64
C LYS A 11 -19.66 -4.27 -7.37
N LYS A 12 -19.05 -3.31 -7.56
CA LYS A 12 -17.72 -3.35 -7.32
C LYS A 12 -17.48 -3.17 -5.97
N LYS A 13 -18.37 -3.35 -5.20
CA LYS A 13 -18.20 -3.23 -3.90
C LYS A 13 -17.05 -3.88 -3.38
N SER A 14 -16.67 -4.92 -3.88
CA SER A 14 -15.58 -5.60 -3.29
C SER A 14 -14.35 -4.76 -3.44
N GLN A 15 -14.16 -4.11 -4.52
CA GLN A 15 -12.97 -3.39 -4.65
C GLN A 15 -13.18 -2.13 -3.97
N LEU A 16 -14.38 -1.73 -3.74
CA LEU A 16 -14.63 -0.53 -3.08
C LEU A 16 -14.58 -0.68 -1.60
N GLU A 17 -14.45 -1.86 -1.12
CA GLU A 17 -14.37 -2.04 0.28
C GLU A 17 -13.26 -1.24 0.86
N LEU A 18 -12.27 -0.93 0.12
CA LEU A 18 -11.16 -0.23 0.64
C LEU A 18 -10.99 1.08 -0.07
N ASP A 19 -10.95 2.14 0.67
CA ASP A 19 -10.63 3.43 0.15
C ASP A 19 -9.23 3.34 -0.45
N PRO A 20 -8.99 3.90 -1.63
CA PRO A 20 -7.65 3.85 -2.24
C PRO A 20 -6.54 4.32 -1.32
N ARG A 21 -6.84 5.30 -0.45
CA ARG A 21 -5.81 5.79 0.46
C ARG A 21 -5.47 4.72 1.50
N LYS A 22 -6.46 3.94 1.92
CA LYS A 22 -6.20 2.89 2.88
C LYS A 22 -5.50 1.73 2.22
N SER A 23 -5.87 1.43 0.99
CA SER A 23 -5.21 0.36 0.25
C SER A 23 -3.74 0.71 0.05
N LEU A 24 -3.45 1.94 -0.31
CA LEU A 24 -2.08 2.39 -0.49
C LEU A 24 -1.33 2.31 0.84
N GLY A 25 -1.95 2.76 1.91
CA GLY A 25 -1.29 2.75 3.21
C GLY A 25 -0.91 1.34 3.64
N LEU A 26 -1.80 0.37 3.42
CA LEU A 26 -1.50 -1.00 3.76
C LEU A 26 -0.38 -1.54 2.89
N ARG A 27 -0.39 -1.20 1.61
CA ARG A 27 0.64 -1.67 0.70
C ARG A 27 2.00 -1.11 1.09
N ILE A 28 2.05 0.18 1.46
CA ILE A 28 3.30 0.79 1.88
C ILE A 28 3.80 0.11 3.14
N LYS A 29 2.90 -0.20 4.07
CA LYS A 29 3.31 -0.84 5.29
C LYS A 29 3.87 -2.23 5.00
N GLU A 30 3.25 -2.99 4.09
CA GLU A 30 3.77 -4.29 3.72
C GLU A 30 5.18 -4.17 3.17
N LEU A 31 5.37 -3.23 2.25
CA LEU A 31 6.68 -3.06 1.64
C LEU A 31 7.71 -2.61 2.67
N ARG A 32 7.29 -1.74 3.58
CA ARG A 32 8.20 -1.25 4.60
C ARG A 32 8.67 -2.40 5.48
N VAL A 33 7.75 -3.25 5.88
CA VAL A 33 8.10 -4.39 6.72
C VAL A 33 9.00 -5.36 5.95
N GLU A 34 8.67 -5.61 4.69
CA GLU A 34 9.49 -6.48 3.87
C GLU A 34 10.91 -5.98 3.72
N HIS A 35 11.06 -4.67 3.63
CA HIS A 35 12.38 -4.08 3.47
C HIS A 35 13.07 -3.87 4.82
N GLY A 36 12.38 -4.13 5.89
CA GLY A 36 12.97 -3.95 7.21
C GLY A 36 13.13 -2.50 7.62
N PHE A 37 12.31 -1.62 7.08
CA PHE A 37 12.41 -0.19 7.41
C PHE A 37 11.43 0.18 8.50
N THR A 38 11.86 1.09 9.38
CA THR A 38 10.91 1.71 10.29
C THR A 38 10.24 2.84 9.51
N GLN A 39 9.19 3.41 10.07
CA GLN A 39 8.55 4.56 9.43
C GLN A 39 9.54 5.70 9.29
N GLU A 40 10.38 5.88 10.29
CA GLU A 40 11.35 6.94 10.25
C GLU A 40 12.34 6.72 9.11
N GLU A 41 12.81 5.49 8.95
CA GLU A 41 13.73 5.20 7.88
C GLU A 41 13.09 5.41 6.52
N LEU A 42 11.84 5.01 6.37
CA LEU A 42 11.17 5.22 5.11
C LEU A 42 10.98 6.71 4.85
N SER A 43 10.67 7.47 5.89
CA SER A 43 10.51 8.91 5.75
C SER A 43 11.80 9.53 5.26
N ASP A 44 12.91 9.15 5.88
CA ASP A 44 14.20 9.70 5.48
C ASP A 44 14.53 9.33 4.04
N ARG A 45 14.30 8.09 3.66
CA ARG A 45 14.64 7.65 2.32
C ARG A 45 13.76 8.28 1.26
N SER A 46 12.52 8.58 1.59
CA SER A 46 11.60 9.17 0.64
C SER A 46 11.58 10.69 0.69
N GLY A 47 12.28 11.28 1.66
CA GLY A 47 12.31 12.73 1.77
C GLY A 47 11.03 13.31 2.33
N MET A 48 10.28 12.52 3.09
CA MET A 48 9.02 12.99 3.63
C MET A 48 9.10 13.02 5.14
N PHE A 49 8.26 13.85 5.77
CA PHE A 49 8.24 13.92 7.21
C PHE A 49 7.60 12.67 7.79
N ARG A 50 8.10 12.21 8.92
CA ARG A 50 7.58 11.01 9.54
C ARG A 50 6.12 11.12 9.90
N THR A 51 5.70 12.29 10.37
CA THR A 51 4.29 12.47 10.70
C THR A 51 3.41 12.27 9.48
N TYR A 52 3.85 12.78 8.34
CA TYR A 52 3.07 12.63 7.12
C TYR A 52 3.08 11.16 6.67
N MET A 53 4.24 10.49 6.78
CA MET A 53 4.32 9.10 6.39
C MET A 53 3.37 8.25 7.25
N SER A 54 3.26 8.58 8.53
CA SER A 54 2.35 7.86 9.41
C SER A 54 0.92 8.04 8.95
N ARG A 55 0.57 9.24 8.47
CA ARG A 55 -0.78 9.46 7.98
C ARG A 55 -1.02 8.75 6.66
N VAL A 56 0.00 8.63 5.83
CA VAL A 56 -0.13 7.91 4.57
C VAL A 56 -0.39 6.44 4.87
N GLU A 57 0.35 5.86 5.80
CA GLU A 57 0.18 4.44 6.11
C GLU A 57 -1.16 4.15 6.76
N SER A 58 -1.72 5.11 7.48
CA SER A 58 -2.99 4.89 8.12
C SER A 58 -4.18 5.20 7.20
N GLY A 59 -3.88 5.66 5.99
CA GLY A 59 -4.94 5.96 5.03
C GLY A 59 -5.58 7.31 5.23
N GLN A 60 -4.95 8.18 6.02
CA GLN A 60 -5.50 9.49 6.28
C GLN A 60 -4.97 10.58 5.37
N ALA A 61 -4.03 10.26 4.51
CA ALA A 61 -3.45 11.23 3.62
C ALA A 61 -3.68 10.82 2.19
N ASN A 62 -3.64 11.79 1.29
CA ASN A 62 -3.82 11.54 -0.12
C ASN A 62 -2.57 12.06 -0.82
N PRO A 63 -1.53 11.25 -0.95
CA PRO A 63 -0.27 11.72 -1.50
C PRO A 63 -0.40 12.12 -2.95
N THR A 64 0.42 13.07 -3.36
CA THR A 64 0.43 13.47 -4.75
C THR A 64 1.17 12.43 -5.55
N LEU A 65 1.04 12.50 -6.87
CA LEU A 65 1.74 11.58 -7.75
C LEU A 65 3.24 11.64 -7.52
N THR A 66 3.79 12.85 -7.36
CA THR A 66 5.22 13.00 -7.15
C THR A 66 5.64 12.30 -5.85
N MET A 67 4.83 12.40 -4.81
CA MET A 67 5.14 11.75 -3.56
C MET A 67 5.10 10.25 -3.72
N LEU A 68 4.20 9.71 -4.54
CA LEU A 68 4.15 8.29 -4.78
C LEU A 68 5.44 7.81 -5.43
N TYR A 69 5.96 8.58 -6.37
CA TYR A 69 7.22 8.21 -6.99
C TYR A 69 8.38 8.30 -5.99
N GLN A 70 8.33 9.26 -5.06
CA GLN A 70 9.36 9.36 -4.06
C GLN A 70 9.34 8.14 -3.13
N ILE A 71 8.16 7.68 -2.78
CA ILE A 71 8.04 6.51 -1.91
C ILE A 71 8.49 5.26 -2.66
N ALA A 72 8.07 5.11 -3.92
CA ALA A 72 8.49 3.96 -4.70
C ALA A 72 10.01 3.96 -4.86
N GLY A 73 10.59 5.13 -5.06
CA GLY A 73 12.04 5.24 -5.16
C GLY A 73 12.75 4.84 -3.89
N ALA A 74 12.16 5.14 -2.75
CA ALA A 74 12.76 4.76 -1.47
C ALA A 74 12.83 3.25 -1.34
N PHE A 75 11.88 2.53 -1.94
CA PHE A 75 11.89 1.07 -1.92
C PHE A 75 12.66 0.49 -3.11
N GLY A 76 12.98 1.31 -4.09
CA GLY A 76 13.65 0.81 -5.29
C GLY A 76 12.72 0.00 -6.17
N ILE A 77 11.45 0.34 -6.21
CA ILE A 77 10.48 -0.39 -7.01
C ILE A 77 9.77 0.53 -7.97
N ASP A 78 9.07 -0.05 -8.91
CA ASP A 78 8.26 0.69 -9.86
C ASP A 78 7.02 1.19 -9.11
N VAL A 79 6.54 2.37 -9.45
CA VAL A 79 5.38 2.92 -8.77
C VAL A 79 4.16 2.02 -8.93
N ARG A 80 4.10 1.21 -9.99
CA ARG A 80 2.99 0.30 -10.16
C ARG A 80 2.97 -0.76 -9.06
N GLU A 81 4.13 -1.16 -8.59
CA GLU A 81 4.18 -2.13 -7.50
C GLU A 81 3.71 -1.49 -6.21
N LEU A 82 3.96 -0.20 -6.07
CA LEU A 82 3.51 0.49 -4.89
C LEU A 82 1.99 0.55 -4.87
N LEU A 83 1.37 0.65 -6.03
CA LEU A 83 -0.07 0.77 -6.13
C LEU A 83 -0.80 -0.57 -6.26
N ALA A 84 -0.06 -1.66 -6.21
CA ALA A 84 -0.67 -2.97 -6.29
C ALA A 84 -1.51 -3.21 -5.03
N PRO A 85 -2.51 -4.06 -5.11
CA PRO A 85 -3.35 -4.32 -3.95
C PRO A 85 -2.54 -4.92 -2.82
N PRO A 86 -2.84 -4.57 -1.59
CA PRO A 86 -2.09 -5.15 -0.48
C PRO A 86 -2.45 -6.63 -0.33
N ALA A 87 -1.49 -7.41 0.09
CA ALA A 87 -1.68 -8.84 0.23
C ALA A 87 -2.76 -9.17 1.25
N THR A 88 -2.95 -8.31 2.21
CA THR A 88 -3.94 -8.57 3.23
C THR A 88 -5.36 -8.64 2.70
N HIS A 89 -5.56 -8.20 1.45
CA HIS A 89 -6.90 -8.26 0.88
C HIS A 89 -7.05 -9.41 -0.09
N HIS A 90 -6.07 -10.30 -0.15
CA HIS A 90 -6.13 -11.43 -1.04
C HIS A 90 -5.74 -12.66 -0.23
N PRO A 91 -6.70 -13.41 0.23
CA PRO A 91 -6.40 -14.55 1.09
C PRO A 91 -5.28 -15.43 0.57
N GLU A 92 -5.26 -15.68 -0.72
CA GLU A 92 -4.22 -16.49 -1.27
C GLU A 92 -2.87 -15.83 -1.14
N ARG A 93 -2.80 -14.53 -1.39
CA ARG A 93 -1.55 -13.86 -1.31
C ARG A 93 -1.09 -13.73 0.13
N VAL A 94 -2.03 -13.61 1.04
CA VAL A 94 -1.68 -13.51 2.43
C VAL A 94 -1.00 -14.81 2.84
N ARG A 95 -1.54 -15.95 2.41
CA ARG A 95 -0.93 -17.19 2.76
C ARG A 95 0.44 -17.33 2.14
N SER A 96 0.58 -16.90 0.90
CA SER A 96 1.87 -16.97 0.23
C SER A 96 2.88 -16.09 0.94
N VAL A 97 2.47 -14.89 1.29
CA VAL A 97 3.36 -13.98 1.96
C VAL A 97 3.77 -14.55 3.30
N ALA A 98 2.85 -15.16 4.01
CA ALA A 98 3.17 -15.72 5.29
C ALA A 98 4.20 -16.84 5.15
N MET A 99 4.03 -17.68 4.15
CA MET A 99 4.98 -18.74 3.94
C MET A 99 6.33 -18.21 3.59
N VAL A 100 6.38 -17.21 2.75
CA VAL A 100 7.64 -16.63 2.35
C VAL A 100 8.30 -15.98 3.56
N SER A 101 7.51 -15.29 4.36
CA SER A 101 8.06 -14.64 5.52
C SER A 101 8.66 -15.64 6.46
N ARG A 102 7.99 -16.75 6.68
CA ARG A 102 8.53 -17.72 7.58
C ARG A 102 9.81 -18.28 7.03
N GLY A 103 9.87 -18.50 5.73
CA GLY A 103 11.08 -19.01 5.13
C GLY A 103 12.22 -18.06 5.34
N ARG A 104 11.97 -16.78 5.15
CA ARG A 104 13.03 -15.84 5.33
C ARG A 104 13.44 -15.75 6.77
N VAL A 105 12.51 -15.75 7.63
CA VAL A 105 12.80 -15.63 9.03
C VAL A 105 13.61 -16.80 9.52
N ASN A 106 13.37 -17.95 8.99
CA ASN A 106 14.09 -19.09 9.42
C ASN A 106 15.52 -19.10 8.99
N ARG A 107 15.94 -18.21 8.17
CA ARG A 107 17.30 -18.20 7.75
C ARG A 107 18.23 -17.90 8.79
#